data_82b19bd990ce9616ebaa1d5677063aad
#
_entry.id   82b19bd990ce9616ebaa1d5677063aad
#
_cell.length_a   1.000
_cell.length_b   1.000
_cell.length_c   1.000
_cell.angle_alpha   90.00
_cell.angle_beta   90.00
_cell.angle_gamma   90.00
#
_symmetry.space_group_name_H-M   'P 1'
#
loop_
_entity.id
_entity.type
_entity.pdbx_description
1 polymer ?
#
loop_
_entity_poly.entity_id
_entity_poly.type
_entity_poly.pdbx_seq_one_letter_code
_entity_poly.pdbx_strand_id
1 'polypeptide(L)'
;MTRLWRFVFCCLFLAGYTSLTGQHGMQNSLYMHERYAFNPAFGGMERSLAAGLLYRSQWAGLEGNPESRMINVHMPFYLWHGALGFQLVNESIGAEKQTGFLMSYNYIYESEVGLLSTGVRAGIYQNSLDGTKLRTPDGNYEGSFIDHQDVTLPNSLISGISPVVEAGVYFAGDYFEAGLSMTGFFPAGITLGDNLNFSPKPGFHFFGEYFIESFDQVSIYPVVYIKSDLVQSQAELSVRADWRDLITAGVGYRGFGKNSRDAMILSAGVRLSQKFYLHYAYDIGLSSLKTTHEGTHELLIRYNLGKRIGAGLPPRIIYNPRNL
;
A
#
# COMPACT_ATOMS: atom_id res chain seq x y z
N MET A 1 -1.41 33.96 -18.25
CA MET A 1 -2.32 32.80 -18.39
C MET A 1 -1.92 31.78 -19.46
N THR A 2 -1.03 32.06 -20.39
CA THR A 2 -0.68 31.18 -21.53
C THR A 2 0.42 30.12 -21.26
N ARG A 3 1.23 30.25 -20.22
CA ARG A 3 2.30 29.27 -19.90
C ARG A 3 1.79 28.06 -19.11
N LEU A 4 0.80 28.24 -18.27
CA LEU A 4 0.21 27.15 -17.46
C LEU A 4 -0.55 26.13 -18.34
N TRP A 5 -1.26 26.61 -19.36
CA TRP A 5 -1.98 25.75 -20.30
C TRP A 5 -1.04 24.90 -21.18
N ARG A 6 0.13 25.40 -21.51
CA ARG A 6 1.13 24.64 -22.28
C ARG A 6 1.77 23.51 -21.44
N PHE A 7 1.92 23.73 -20.13
CA PHE A 7 2.44 22.68 -19.23
C PHE A 7 1.43 21.56 -19.03
N VAL A 8 0.15 21.90 -18.85
CA VAL A 8 -0.95 20.93 -18.74
C VAL A 8 -1.14 20.14 -20.03
N PHE A 9 -0.98 20.78 -21.19
CA PHE A 9 -1.08 20.11 -22.50
C PHE A 9 0.10 19.18 -22.78
N CYS A 10 1.31 19.49 -22.33
CA CYS A 10 2.48 18.63 -22.46
C CYS A 10 2.37 17.36 -21.56
N CYS A 11 1.80 17.49 -20.36
CA CYS A 11 1.53 16.34 -19.47
C CYS A 11 0.44 15.41 -20.00
N LEU A 12 -0.51 15.91 -20.78
CA LEU A 12 -1.59 15.12 -21.40
C LEU A 12 -1.13 14.32 -22.65
N PHE A 13 -0.05 14.73 -23.31
CA PHE A 13 0.44 14.05 -24.53
C PHE A 13 1.36 12.86 -24.25
N LEU A 14 1.84 12.68 -23.01
CA LEU A 14 2.67 11.53 -22.58
C LEU A 14 1.87 10.27 -22.22
N ALA A 15 0.54 10.31 -22.29
CA ALA A 15 -0.34 9.22 -21.87
C ALA A 15 -0.71 8.21 -22.99
N GLY A 16 0.06 8.08 -24.04
CA GLY A 16 -0.38 7.43 -25.28
C GLY A 16 0.37 6.17 -25.71
N TYR A 17 0.84 5.27 -24.80
CA TYR A 17 1.27 3.93 -25.19
C TYR A 17 0.80 2.91 -24.15
N THR A 18 -0.24 2.12 -24.49
CA THR A 18 -0.72 1.03 -23.66
C THR A 18 -0.11 -0.29 -24.13
N SER A 19 0.96 -0.73 -23.54
CA SER A 19 1.32 -2.14 -23.49
C SER A 19 0.59 -2.78 -22.30
N LEU A 20 -0.15 -3.86 -22.53
CA LEU A 20 -0.77 -4.68 -21.48
C LEU A 20 0.34 -5.39 -20.68
N THR A 21 0.81 -4.74 -19.63
CA THR A 21 1.68 -5.37 -18.63
C THR A 21 0.90 -5.37 -17.31
N GLY A 22 0.80 -6.52 -16.64
CA GLY A 22 0.11 -6.64 -15.36
C GLY A 22 0.72 -5.67 -14.32
N GLN A 23 -0.11 -5.06 -13.49
CA GLN A 23 0.36 -4.21 -12.39
C GLN A 23 1.00 -5.10 -11.33
N HIS A 24 2.26 -4.82 -11.00
CA HIS A 24 2.95 -5.46 -9.89
C HIS A 24 2.73 -4.63 -8.62
N GLY A 25 2.53 -5.33 -7.50
CA GLY A 25 2.39 -4.77 -6.16
C GLY A 25 0.95 -4.74 -5.65
N MET A 26 0.85 -4.91 -4.34
CA MET A 26 -0.38 -5.01 -3.58
C MET A 26 -1.36 -3.88 -3.90
N GLN A 27 -2.61 -4.25 -4.13
CA GLN A 27 -3.71 -3.32 -4.24
C GLN A 27 -4.44 -3.22 -2.90
N ASN A 28 -4.74 -1.99 -2.48
CA ASN A 28 -5.38 -1.72 -1.20
C ASN A 28 -6.51 -0.71 -1.42
N SER A 29 -7.73 -1.01 -0.99
CA SER A 29 -8.89 -0.13 -1.07
C SER A 29 -9.13 0.64 0.24
N LEU A 30 -8.55 0.16 1.35
CA LEU A 30 -8.56 0.82 2.66
C LEU A 30 -7.27 1.63 2.92
N TYR A 31 -6.55 2.04 1.87
CA TYR A 31 -5.28 2.78 1.95
C TYR A 31 -5.38 4.06 2.80
N MET A 32 -6.54 4.70 2.84
CA MET A 32 -6.79 5.89 3.66
C MET A 32 -6.76 5.60 5.17
N HIS A 33 -6.93 4.34 5.56
CA HIS A 33 -6.87 3.91 6.96
C HIS A 33 -5.54 3.25 7.33
N GLU A 34 -4.75 2.75 6.35
CA GLU A 34 -3.48 2.07 6.59
C GLU A 34 -2.37 2.65 5.69
N ARG A 35 -2.02 3.91 5.94
CA ARG A 35 -1.06 4.68 5.13
C ARG A 35 0.37 4.15 5.22
N TYR A 36 0.72 3.55 6.36
CA TYR A 36 2.03 2.93 6.54
C TYR A 36 2.24 1.74 5.59
N ALA A 37 1.18 1.12 5.09
CA ALA A 37 1.24 0.03 4.13
C ALA A 37 2.08 0.38 2.88
N PHE A 38 1.90 1.60 2.35
CA PHE A 38 2.55 2.05 1.11
C PHE A 38 3.59 3.15 1.31
N ASN A 39 3.66 3.78 2.51
CA ASN A 39 4.61 4.87 2.75
C ASN A 39 5.33 4.70 4.10
N PRO A 40 6.64 4.38 4.11
CA PRO A 40 7.39 4.20 5.35
C PRO A 40 7.51 5.48 6.18
N ALA A 41 7.37 6.66 5.57
CA ALA A 41 7.42 7.92 6.29
C ALA A 41 6.20 8.17 7.19
N PHE A 42 5.11 7.42 7.02
CA PHE A 42 3.93 7.51 7.90
C PHE A 42 4.17 6.87 9.28
N GLY A 43 5.21 6.05 9.44
CA GLY A 43 5.52 5.41 10.71
C GLY A 43 5.55 6.40 11.88
N GLY A 44 4.87 6.09 12.98
CA GLY A 44 4.86 6.92 14.20
C GLY A 44 4.15 8.28 14.11
N MET A 45 3.59 8.66 12.96
CA MET A 45 2.86 9.94 12.80
C MET A 45 1.66 10.04 13.75
N GLU A 46 1.08 8.93 14.14
CA GLU A 46 0.00 8.85 15.14
C GLU A 46 0.50 9.07 16.59
N ARG A 47 1.81 9.26 16.78
CA ARG A 47 2.45 9.49 18.09
C ARG A 47 2.18 8.39 19.12
N SER A 48 1.74 7.21 18.69
CA SER A 48 1.35 6.05 19.49
C SER A 48 1.86 4.77 18.84
N LEU A 49 1.85 3.67 19.61
CA LEU A 49 1.97 2.35 19.03
C LEU A 49 0.70 2.06 18.21
N ALA A 50 0.87 1.85 16.93
CA ALA A 50 -0.19 1.44 16.02
C ALA A 50 0.16 0.11 15.35
N ALA A 51 -0.86 -0.72 15.13
CA ALA A 51 -0.76 -1.96 14.39
C ALA A 51 -1.97 -2.13 13.47
N GLY A 52 -1.74 -2.70 12.29
CA GLY A 52 -2.77 -3.03 11.31
C GLY A 52 -2.66 -4.48 10.86
N LEU A 53 -3.80 -5.16 10.75
CA LEU A 53 -3.92 -6.47 10.12
C LEU A 53 -4.88 -6.32 8.95
N LEU A 54 -4.38 -6.51 7.74
CA LEU A 54 -5.14 -6.40 6.51
C LEU A 54 -5.22 -7.76 5.81
N TYR A 55 -6.42 -8.11 5.37
CA TYR A 55 -6.69 -9.24 4.48
C TYR A 55 -7.49 -8.75 3.28
N ARG A 56 -7.06 -9.13 2.08
CA ARG A 56 -7.74 -8.82 0.82
C ARG A 56 -7.84 -10.07 -0.02
N SER A 57 -9.05 -10.35 -0.52
CA SER A 57 -9.34 -11.37 -1.53
C SER A 57 -9.89 -10.66 -2.76
N GLN A 58 -9.08 -10.54 -3.79
CA GLN A 58 -9.43 -9.86 -5.02
C GLN A 58 -10.05 -10.85 -6.00
N TRP A 59 -11.14 -10.46 -6.67
CA TRP A 59 -11.89 -11.29 -7.60
C TRP A 59 -12.34 -12.62 -6.99
N ALA A 60 -12.98 -12.52 -5.83
CA ALA A 60 -13.48 -13.69 -5.10
C ALA A 60 -14.30 -14.61 -6.01
N GLY A 61 -14.17 -15.91 -5.80
CA GLY A 61 -14.81 -16.93 -6.63
C GLY A 61 -13.98 -17.43 -7.82
N LEU A 62 -12.90 -16.73 -8.21
CA LEU A 62 -11.96 -17.22 -9.21
C LEU A 62 -10.93 -18.16 -8.56
N GLU A 63 -10.65 -19.28 -9.22
CA GLU A 63 -9.58 -20.18 -8.79
C GLU A 63 -8.21 -19.47 -8.93
N GLY A 64 -7.41 -19.51 -7.86
CA GLY A 64 -6.11 -18.83 -7.83
C GLY A 64 -6.21 -17.30 -7.79
N ASN A 65 -7.33 -16.75 -7.35
CA ASN A 65 -7.53 -15.32 -7.22
C ASN A 65 -6.44 -14.65 -6.34
N PRO A 66 -6.11 -13.38 -6.59
CA PRO A 66 -5.13 -12.67 -5.78
C PRO A 66 -5.59 -12.54 -4.32
N GLU A 67 -4.77 -13.01 -3.40
CA GLU A 67 -4.94 -12.81 -1.97
C GLU A 67 -3.75 -12.06 -1.39
N SER A 68 -4.02 -11.09 -0.52
CA SER A 68 -2.99 -10.34 0.17
C SER A 68 -3.27 -10.32 1.68
N ARG A 69 -2.23 -10.53 2.45
CA ARG A 69 -2.25 -10.47 3.91
C ARG A 69 -1.11 -9.60 4.37
N MET A 70 -1.40 -8.64 5.25
CA MET A 70 -0.38 -7.72 5.73
C MET A 70 -0.53 -7.49 7.23
N ILE A 71 0.60 -7.46 7.91
CA ILE A 71 0.71 -7.01 9.30
C ILE A 71 1.66 -5.83 9.32
N ASN A 72 1.19 -4.72 9.84
CA ASN A 72 1.97 -3.51 10.06
C ASN A 72 2.03 -3.21 11.55
N VAL A 73 3.20 -2.80 12.03
CA VAL A 73 3.37 -2.28 13.39
C VAL A 73 4.34 -1.13 13.33
N HIS A 74 3.98 0.01 13.92
CA HIS A 74 4.89 1.14 14.02
C HIS A 74 4.69 1.91 15.33
N MET A 75 5.75 2.53 15.79
CA MET A 75 5.73 3.31 17.02
C MET A 75 6.76 4.44 16.98
N PRO A 76 6.50 5.58 17.65
CA PRO A 76 7.49 6.63 17.82
C PRO A 76 8.72 6.13 18.56
N PHE A 77 9.89 6.61 18.15
CA PHE A 77 11.18 6.31 18.77
C PHE A 77 11.94 7.61 19.03
N TYR A 78 11.76 8.17 20.20
CA TYR A 78 12.17 9.54 20.51
C TYR A 78 13.67 9.76 20.61
N LEU A 79 14.45 8.71 20.85
CA LEU A 79 15.92 8.85 20.95
C LEU A 79 16.52 9.42 19.65
N TRP A 80 15.90 9.16 18.51
CA TRP A 80 16.37 9.62 17.19
C TRP A 80 15.36 10.53 16.48
N HIS A 81 14.42 11.12 17.23
CA HIS A 81 13.40 12.03 16.66
C HIS A 81 12.59 11.44 15.51
N GLY A 82 12.24 10.17 15.62
CA GLY A 82 11.55 9.48 14.53
C GLY A 82 10.66 8.35 15.01
N ALA A 83 10.51 7.35 14.19
CA ALA A 83 9.76 6.14 14.50
C ALA A 83 10.41 4.91 13.90
N LEU A 84 10.12 3.77 14.52
CA LEU A 84 10.43 2.45 13.99
C LEU A 84 9.16 1.77 13.53
N GLY A 85 9.28 0.96 12.50
CA GLY A 85 8.18 0.18 12.01
C GLY A 85 8.60 -1.16 11.45
N PHE A 86 7.62 -2.05 11.39
CA PHE A 86 7.75 -3.40 10.87
C PHE A 86 6.55 -3.71 9.96
N GLN A 87 6.81 -4.39 8.85
CA GLN A 87 5.78 -4.88 7.94
C GLN A 87 6.08 -6.33 7.55
N LEU A 88 5.05 -7.16 7.65
CA LEU A 88 4.99 -8.50 7.09
C LEU A 88 3.94 -8.51 6.00
N VAL A 89 4.31 -8.94 4.81
CA VAL A 89 3.42 -9.04 3.65
C VAL A 89 3.44 -10.46 3.13
N ASN A 90 2.27 -10.98 2.78
CA ASN A 90 2.13 -12.23 2.06
C ASN A 90 1.10 -12.06 0.96
N GLU A 91 1.52 -12.24 -0.28
CA GLU A 91 0.69 -12.17 -1.47
C GLU A 91 0.73 -13.50 -2.22
N SER A 92 -0.39 -13.88 -2.80
CA SER A 92 -0.48 -15.05 -3.67
C SER A 92 -1.36 -14.74 -4.88
N ILE A 93 -0.95 -15.19 -6.05
CA ILE A 93 -1.66 -15.02 -7.32
C ILE A 93 -1.43 -16.27 -8.17
N GLY A 94 -2.43 -17.11 -8.34
CA GLY A 94 -2.28 -18.38 -9.09
C GLY A 94 -1.15 -19.25 -8.54
N ALA A 95 -0.10 -19.40 -9.32
CA ALA A 95 1.10 -20.18 -8.97
C ALA A 95 2.17 -19.36 -8.21
N GLU A 96 2.06 -18.03 -8.23
CA GLU A 96 3.05 -17.15 -7.61
C GLU A 96 2.70 -16.86 -6.15
N LYS A 97 3.73 -16.81 -5.30
CA LYS A 97 3.63 -16.39 -3.90
C LYS A 97 4.81 -15.52 -3.55
N GLN A 98 4.52 -14.38 -2.90
CA GLN A 98 5.52 -13.47 -2.37
C GLN A 98 5.34 -13.29 -0.86
N THR A 99 6.43 -13.37 -0.10
CA THR A 99 6.43 -13.09 1.34
C THR A 99 7.52 -12.08 1.65
N GLY A 100 7.15 -10.96 2.26
CA GLY A 100 8.05 -9.85 2.60
C GLY A 100 8.21 -9.64 4.09
N PHE A 101 9.45 -9.39 4.54
CA PHE A 101 9.81 -8.96 5.88
C PHE A 101 10.57 -7.65 5.78
N LEU A 102 9.98 -6.57 6.28
CA LEU A 102 10.52 -5.24 6.11
C LEU A 102 10.55 -4.50 7.44
N MET A 103 11.60 -3.72 7.65
CA MET A 103 11.75 -2.81 8.78
C MET A 103 11.92 -1.39 8.28
N SER A 104 11.36 -0.43 8.97
CA SER A 104 11.48 0.98 8.62
C SER A 104 11.98 1.83 9.77
N TYR A 105 12.62 2.90 9.37
CA TYR A 105 12.89 4.05 10.20
C TYR A 105 12.50 5.30 9.45
N ASN A 106 11.88 6.25 10.15
CA ASN A 106 11.61 7.58 9.60
C ASN A 106 12.00 8.65 10.63
N TYR A 107 12.39 9.80 10.11
CA TYR A 107 12.67 11.01 10.87
C TYR A 107 11.47 11.95 10.76
N ILE A 108 10.98 12.45 11.89
CA ILE A 108 9.82 13.34 11.96
C ILE A 108 10.30 14.73 12.39
N TYR A 109 10.10 15.70 11.51
CA TYR A 109 10.33 17.11 11.78
C TYR A 109 9.01 17.81 12.10
N GLU A 110 8.93 18.39 13.28
CA GLU A 110 7.77 19.14 13.74
C GLU A 110 7.97 20.62 13.44
N SER A 111 7.01 21.24 12.75
CA SER A 111 7.00 22.66 12.39
C SER A 111 5.68 23.33 12.79
N GLU A 112 5.62 24.64 12.71
CA GLU A 112 4.38 25.41 12.99
C GLU A 112 3.23 25.09 12.01
N VAL A 113 3.55 24.60 10.80
CA VAL A 113 2.57 24.27 9.74
C VAL A 113 2.18 22.79 9.70
N GLY A 114 2.81 21.95 10.54
CA GLY A 114 2.53 20.51 10.58
C GLY A 114 3.76 19.65 10.76
N LEU A 115 3.57 18.36 10.59
CA LEU A 115 4.60 17.32 10.69
C LEU A 115 5.10 16.96 9.30
N LEU A 116 6.41 17.05 9.07
CA LEU A 116 7.07 16.53 7.88
C LEU A 116 7.89 15.30 8.28
N SER A 117 7.66 14.19 7.60
CA SER A 117 8.38 12.96 7.83
C SER A 117 9.09 12.49 6.56
N THR A 118 10.31 11.98 6.73
CA THR A 118 11.04 11.26 5.68
C THR A 118 11.41 9.88 6.20
N GLY A 119 11.18 8.84 5.41
CA GLY A 119 11.35 7.47 5.88
C GLY A 119 11.96 6.56 4.83
N VAL A 120 12.64 5.54 5.35
CA VAL A 120 13.16 4.42 4.56
C VAL A 120 12.68 3.11 5.16
N ARG A 121 12.42 2.14 4.30
CA ARG A 121 12.08 0.78 4.69
C ARG A 121 12.93 -0.17 3.90
N ALA A 122 13.53 -1.15 4.56
CA ALA A 122 14.39 -2.14 3.93
C ALA A 122 14.04 -3.53 4.46
N GLY A 123 14.28 -4.53 3.63
CA GLY A 123 14.03 -5.91 4.00
C GLY A 123 14.28 -6.88 2.86
N ILE A 124 13.58 -7.98 2.90
CA ILE A 124 13.69 -9.05 1.92
C ILE A 124 12.30 -9.50 1.47
N TYR A 125 12.18 -9.83 0.18
CA TYR A 125 11.07 -10.60 -0.36
C TYR A 125 11.55 -12.00 -0.72
N GLN A 126 10.83 -13.02 -0.29
CA GLN A 126 10.90 -14.37 -0.82
C GLN A 126 9.82 -14.51 -1.88
N ASN A 127 10.24 -14.73 -3.13
CA ASN A 127 9.35 -14.99 -4.24
C ASN A 127 9.40 -16.48 -4.56
N SER A 128 8.25 -17.08 -4.79
CA SER A 128 8.11 -18.51 -5.06
C SER A 128 7.16 -18.71 -6.23
N LEU A 129 7.49 -19.66 -7.10
CA LEU A 129 6.66 -20.09 -8.21
C LEU A 129 6.43 -21.60 -8.09
N ASP A 130 5.17 -21.99 -7.99
CA ASP A 130 4.76 -23.38 -7.90
C ASP A 130 4.50 -23.94 -9.31
N GLY A 131 5.51 -24.57 -9.88
CA GLY A 131 5.43 -25.19 -11.21
C GLY A 131 4.36 -26.27 -11.33
N THR A 132 3.98 -26.91 -10.22
CA THR A 132 2.92 -27.93 -10.24
C THR A 132 1.55 -27.39 -10.60
N LYS A 133 1.35 -26.06 -10.43
CA LYS A 133 0.10 -25.37 -10.77
C LYS A 133 0.08 -24.80 -12.19
N LEU A 134 1.23 -24.77 -12.86
CA LEU A 134 1.32 -24.29 -14.23
C LEU A 134 0.79 -25.33 -15.21
N ARG A 135 0.23 -24.85 -16.31
CA ARG A 135 -0.25 -25.71 -17.41
C ARG A 135 0.11 -25.04 -18.74
N THR A 136 0.67 -25.81 -19.65
CA THR A 136 0.95 -25.41 -21.03
C THR A 136 0.08 -26.22 -21.99
N PRO A 137 -0.24 -25.69 -23.17
CA PRO A 137 -1.08 -26.40 -24.15
C PRO A 137 -0.50 -27.73 -24.58
N ASP A 138 0.85 -27.85 -24.69
CA ASP A 138 1.56 -29.02 -25.16
C ASP A 138 2.08 -29.92 -24.02
N GLY A 139 1.82 -29.57 -22.77
CA GLY A 139 2.31 -30.27 -21.59
C GLY A 139 1.63 -31.61 -21.36
N ASN A 140 2.35 -32.52 -20.72
CA ASN A 140 1.82 -33.80 -20.27
C ASN A 140 1.65 -33.80 -18.74
N TYR A 141 0.42 -34.04 -18.29
CA TYR A 141 0.00 -33.99 -16.88
C TYR A 141 -0.72 -35.26 -16.43
N GLU A 142 -0.38 -36.42 -17.03
CA GLU A 142 -1.01 -37.67 -16.67
C GLU A 142 -0.41 -38.25 -15.38
N GLY A 143 -1.25 -38.59 -14.44
CA GLY A 143 -0.85 -39.14 -13.14
C GLY A 143 -0.12 -38.12 -12.26
N SER A 144 1.03 -38.51 -11.70
CA SER A 144 1.90 -37.66 -10.88
C SER A 144 3.04 -37.00 -11.68
N PHE A 145 3.07 -37.23 -12.99
CA PHE A 145 4.12 -36.69 -13.86
C PHE A 145 3.71 -35.31 -14.35
N ILE A 146 4.61 -34.33 -14.20
CA ILE A 146 4.44 -32.96 -14.66
C ILE A 146 5.55 -32.67 -15.66
N ASP A 147 5.17 -32.52 -16.91
CA ASP A 147 6.08 -32.12 -18.00
C ASP A 147 5.41 -31.00 -18.79
N HIS A 148 5.93 -29.81 -18.63
CA HIS A 148 5.42 -28.64 -19.35
C HIS A 148 5.80 -28.60 -20.82
N GLN A 149 6.73 -29.47 -21.26
CA GLN A 149 7.40 -29.39 -22.57
C GLN A 149 8.00 -27.99 -22.86
N ASP A 150 8.31 -27.26 -21.80
CA ASP A 150 8.95 -25.95 -21.82
C ASP A 150 10.09 -25.95 -20.79
N VAL A 151 11.32 -25.84 -21.28
CA VAL A 151 12.54 -25.88 -20.45
C VAL A 151 12.64 -24.67 -19.50
N THR A 152 11.89 -23.61 -19.77
CA THR A 152 11.90 -22.40 -18.95
C THR A 152 10.96 -22.50 -17.74
N LEU A 153 9.97 -23.40 -17.78
CA LEU A 153 9.01 -23.56 -16.69
C LEU A 153 9.46 -24.66 -15.71
N PRO A 154 9.38 -24.39 -14.40
CA PRO A 154 9.74 -25.37 -13.39
C PRO A 154 8.63 -26.43 -13.24
N ASN A 155 9.01 -27.69 -13.03
CA ASN A 155 8.10 -28.80 -12.75
C ASN A 155 7.80 -28.95 -11.24
N SER A 156 8.43 -28.13 -10.39
CA SER A 156 8.29 -28.14 -8.94
C SER A 156 8.25 -26.71 -8.36
N LEU A 157 8.10 -26.62 -7.05
CA LEU A 157 8.20 -25.32 -6.36
C LEU A 157 9.64 -24.83 -6.40
N ILE A 158 9.84 -23.63 -6.95
CA ILE A 158 11.09 -22.89 -6.90
C ILE A 158 10.91 -21.58 -6.12
N SER A 159 11.97 -21.12 -5.46
CA SER A 159 11.95 -19.88 -4.72
C SER A 159 13.29 -19.15 -4.77
N GLY A 160 13.23 -17.84 -4.60
CA GLY A 160 14.40 -16.97 -4.50
C GLY A 160 14.13 -15.80 -3.54
N ILE A 161 15.21 -15.24 -3.01
CA ILE A 161 15.15 -14.10 -2.08
C ILE A 161 15.73 -12.87 -2.75
N SER A 162 15.01 -11.73 -2.66
CA SER A 162 15.50 -10.43 -3.11
C SER A 162 15.54 -9.43 -1.98
N PRO A 163 16.59 -8.64 -1.84
CA PRO A 163 16.57 -7.45 -1.02
C PRO A 163 15.64 -6.40 -1.63
N VAL A 164 15.01 -5.60 -0.77
CA VAL A 164 14.16 -4.49 -1.17
C VAL A 164 14.45 -3.28 -0.32
N VAL A 165 14.42 -2.10 -0.94
CA VAL A 165 14.51 -0.81 -0.26
C VAL A 165 13.38 0.06 -0.77
N GLU A 166 12.74 0.77 0.14
CA GLU A 166 11.67 1.71 -0.12
C GLU A 166 11.96 3.03 0.57
N ALA A 167 11.48 4.11 0.01
CA ALA A 167 11.65 5.44 0.58
C ALA A 167 10.34 6.23 0.47
N GLY A 168 10.15 7.20 1.36
CA GLY A 168 8.98 8.04 1.32
C GLY A 168 9.16 9.37 2.03
N VAL A 169 8.25 10.27 1.71
CA VAL A 169 8.05 11.55 2.38
C VAL A 169 6.56 11.66 2.70
N TYR A 170 6.24 12.19 3.86
CA TYR A 170 4.87 12.41 4.29
C TYR A 170 4.74 13.72 5.03
N PHE A 171 3.72 14.48 4.71
CA PHE A 171 3.34 15.71 5.39
C PHE A 171 1.95 15.58 5.99
N ALA A 172 1.79 15.96 7.24
CA ALA A 172 0.50 16.05 7.93
C ALA A 172 0.34 17.44 8.52
N GLY A 173 -0.57 18.23 7.93
CA GLY A 173 -0.99 19.54 8.41
C GLY A 173 -2.39 19.48 9.02
N ASP A 174 -2.90 20.64 9.42
CA ASP A 174 -4.22 20.74 10.08
C ASP A 174 -5.37 20.42 9.12
N TYR A 175 -5.23 20.80 7.85
CA TYR A 175 -6.29 20.68 6.85
C TYR A 175 -6.02 19.67 5.76
N PHE A 176 -4.77 19.28 5.54
CA PHE A 176 -4.44 18.33 4.51
C PHE A 176 -3.23 17.47 4.89
N GLU A 177 -3.23 16.27 4.34
CA GLU A 177 -2.11 15.36 4.40
C GLU A 177 -1.71 14.95 2.99
N ALA A 178 -0.42 14.77 2.77
CA ALA A 178 0.10 14.29 1.50
C ALA A 178 1.33 13.44 1.69
N GLY A 179 1.47 12.42 0.85
CA GLY A 179 2.62 11.51 0.89
C GLY A 179 3.06 11.10 -0.51
N LEU A 180 4.36 10.96 -0.66
CA LEU A 180 5.02 10.34 -1.81
C LEU A 180 5.87 9.19 -1.33
N SER A 181 5.82 8.06 -2.01
CA SER A 181 6.72 6.95 -1.72
C SER A 181 7.10 6.20 -2.98
N MET A 182 8.24 5.54 -2.91
CA MET A 182 8.78 4.68 -3.93
C MET A 182 9.14 3.34 -3.30
N THR A 183 8.63 2.26 -3.88
CA THR A 183 8.93 0.88 -3.53
C THR A 183 9.89 0.29 -4.56
N GLY A 184 10.75 -0.66 -4.14
CA GLY A 184 11.67 -1.33 -5.06
C GLY A 184 12.77 -0.41 -5.61
N PHE A 185 13.38 0.42 -4.78
CA PHE A 185 14.40 1.41 -5.19
C PHE A 185 15.64 0.77 -5.83
N PHE A 186 16.04 -0.43 -5.42
CA PHE A 186 17.10 -1.22 -6.03
C PHE A 186 16.53 -2.57 -6.46
N PRO A 187 16.04 -2.70 -7.70
CA PRO A 187 15.56 -3.98 -8.19
C PRO A 187 16.77 -4.91 -8.41
N ALA A 188 17.12 -5.65 -7.38
CA ALA A 188 18.05 -6.76 -7.58
C ALA A 188 17.30 -7.85 -8.34
N GLY A 189 17.77 -8.17 -9.54
CA GLY A 189 17.26 -9.32 -10.28
C GLY A 189 17.42 -10.58 -9.43
N ILE A 190 16.39 -11.40 -9.40
CA ILE A 190 16.38 -12.68 -8.68
C ILE A 190 16.40 -13.78 -9.71
N THR A 191 17.28 -14.75 -9.55
CA THR A 191 17.20 -16.01 -10.29
C THR A 191 16.36 -16.98 -9.46
N LEU A 192 15.22 -17.38 -10.00
CA LEU A 192 14.37 -18.43 -9.45
C LEU A 192 14.78 -19.75 -10.12
N GLY A 193 15.25 -20.71 -9.33
CA GLY A 193 15.86 -21.93 -9.87
C GLY A 193 17.08 -21.62 -10.74
N ASP A 194 17.28 -22.37 -11.80
CA ASP A 194 18.48 -22.26 -12.63
C ASP A 194 18.34 -21.26 -13.79
N ASN A 195 17.12 -20.95 -14.24
CA ASN A 195 16.91 -20.26 -15.52
C ASN A 195 15.92 -19.08 -15.49
N LEU A 196 15.16 -18.87 -14.43
CA LEU A 196 14.11 -17.86 -14.41
C LEU A 196 14.58 -16.59 -13.71
N ASN A 197 14.81 -15.53 -14.49
CA ASN A 197 15.19 -14.24 -13.93
C ASN A 197 13.95 -13.37 -13.71
N PHE A 198 13.71 -13.01 -12.45
CA PHE A 198 12.67 -12.08 -12.05
C PHE A 198 13.28 -10.75 -11.62
N SER A 199 12.79 -9.64 -12.15
CA SER A 199 13.22 -8.30 -11.76
C SER A 199 12.02 -7.50 -11.30
N PRO A 200 11.89 -7.25 -9.99
CA PRO A 200 10.81 -6.39 -9.47
C PRO A 200 10.91 -4.99 -10.07
N LYS A 201 9.76 -4.42 -10.47
CA LYS A 201 9.72 -3.05 -10.96
C LYS A 201 9.53 -2.07 -9.79
N PRO A 202 10.12 -0.87 -9.86
CA PRO A 202 9.84 0.16 -8.87
C PRO A 202 8.37 0.60 -8.96
N GLY A 203 7.76 0.81 -7.80
CA GLY A 203 6.42 1.35 -7.67
C GLY A 203 6.45 2.75 -7.06
N PHE A 204 5.66 3.67 -7.58
CA PHE A 204 5.48 5.02 -7.06
C PHE A 204 4.07 5.17 -6.53
N HIS A 205 3.93 5.81 -5.38
CA HIS A 205 2.66 6.08 -4.74
C HIS A 205 2.56 7.55 -4.37
N PHE A 206 1.44 8.15 -4.72
CA PHE A 206 1.03 9.46 -4.24
C PHE A 206 -0.27 9.32 -3.46
N PHE A 207 -0.32 9.93 -2.30
CA PHE A 207 -1.50 10.03 -1.46
C PHE A 207 -1.76 11.49 -1.13
N GLY A 208 -3.01 11.90 -1.17
CA GLY A 208 -3.46 13.21 -0.72
C GLY A 208 -4.84 13.11 -0.08
N GLU A 209 -5.01 13.74 1.07
CA GLU A 209 -6.28 13.81 1.79
C GLU A 209 -6.49 15.25 2.26
N TYR A 210 -7.71 15.76 2.11
CA TYR A 210 -8.10 17.06 2.63
C TYR A 210 -9.17 16.89 3.70
N PHE A 211 -9.07 17.64 4.78
CA PHE A 211 -10.03 17.64 5.87
C PHE A 211 -11.04 18.79 5.69
N ILE A 212 -12.32 18.45 5.62
CA ILE A 212 -13.43 19.38 5.60
C ILE A 212 -14.24 19.14 6.86
N GLU A 213 -14.19 20.09 7.79
CA GLU A 213 -15.09 20.09 8.92
C GLU A 213 -16.50 20.38 8.41
N SER A 214 -17.37 19.39 8.46
CA SER A 214 -18.75 19.47 8.02
C SER A 214 -19.67 19.38 9.22
N PHE A 215 -20.93 19.74 9.01
CA PHE A 215 -22.01 19.86 9.99
C PHE A 215 -21.96 18.85 11.15
N ASP A 216 -22.22 19.37 12.37
CA ASP A 216 -22.58 18.65 13.60
C ASP A 216 -22.10 17.18 13.66
N GLN A 217 -20.79 16.96 14.00
CA GLN A 217 -20.23 15.65 14.31
C GLN A 217 -19.90 14.75 13.08
N VAL A 218 -19.95 15.27 11.86
CA VAL A 218 -19.49 14.58 10.65
C VAL A 218 -18.27 15.29 10.08
N SER A 219 -17.18 14.57 9.90
CA SER A 219 -15.98 15.03 9.19
C SER A 219 -15.91 14.37 7.82
N ILE A 220 -15.61 15.14 6.78
CA ILE A 220 -15.53 14.65 5.40
C ILE A 220 -14.09 14.77 4.91
N TYR A 221 -13.61 13.70 4.26
CA TYR A 221 -12.25 13.59 3.75
C TYR A 221 -12.29 13.18 2.28
N PRO A 222 -12.18 14.11 1.34
CA PRO A 222 -11.83 13.78 -0.03
C PRO A 222 -10.38 13.28 -0.09
N VAL A 223 -10.17 12.18 -0.80
CA VAL A 223 -8.90 11.48 -0.86
C VAL A 223 -8.56 11.17 -2.30
N VAL A 224 -7.29 11.37 -2.67
CA VAL A 224 -6.71 10.94 -3.94
C VAL A 224 -5.56 9.98 -3.67
N TYR A 225 -5.52 8.89 -4.43
CA TYR A 225 -4.42 7.96 -4.42
C TYR A 225 -4.00 7.60 -5.84
N ILE A 226 -2.71 7.69 -6.12
CA ILE A 226 -2.14 7.36 -7.42
C ILE A 226 -1.03 6.35 -7.21
N LYS A 227 -1.08 5.26 -7.96
CA LYS A 227 -0.06 4.21 -8.02
C LYS A 227 0.46 4.12 -9.44
N SER A 228 1.78 4.02 -9.61
CA SER A 228 2.43 3.92 -10.91
C SER A 228 3.68 3.05 -10.85
N ASP A 229 3.90 2.22 -11.87
CA ASP A 229 5.15 1.50 -12.11
C ASP A 229 5.97 2.12 -13.27
N LEU A 230 5.68 3.40 -13.61
CA LEU A 230 6.22 4.16 -14.75
C LEU A 230 5.78 3.64 -16.13
N VAL A 231 5.11 2.50 -16.20
CA VAL A 231 4.53 1.95 -17.44
C VAL A 231 3.01 2.13 -17.42
N GLN A 232 2.41 1.85 -16.26
CA GLN A 232 0.99 2.03 -16.02
C GLN A 232 0.77 2.88 -14.79
N SER A 233 -0.25 3.70 -14.83
CA SER A 233 -0.68 4.51 -13.69
C SER A 233 -2.15 4.25 -13.42
N GLN A 234 -2.48 4.04 -12.16
CA GLN A 234 -3.84 3.88 -11.67
C GLN A 234 -4.12 4.99 -10.67
N ALA A 235 -5.21 5.68 -10.87
CA ALA A 235 -5.68 6.70 -9.94
C ALA A 235 -6.99 6.26 -9.29
N GLU A 236 -7.16 6.67 -8.04
CA GLU A 236 -8.35 6.45 -7.26
C GLU A 236 -8.76 7.76 -6.58
N LEU A 237 -10.04 8.10 -6.69
CA LEU A 237 -10.66 9.20 -5.97
C LEU A 237 -11.70 8.62 -5.03
N SER A 238 -11.61 9.00 -3.76
CA SER A 238 -12.52 8.54 -2.72
C SER A 238 -12.99 9.70 -1.86
N VAL A 239 -14.15 9.53 -1.27
CA VAL A 239 -14.66 10.41 -0.20
C VAL A 239 -14.98 9.54 0.99
N ARG A 240 -14.42 9.90 2.13
CA ARG A 240 -14.67 9.28 3.42
C ARG A 240 -15.42 10.25 4.31
N ALA A 241 -16.39 9.76 5.05
CA ALA A 241 -17.11 10.48 6.07
C ALA A 241 -17.01 9.75 7.41
N ASP A 242 -16.60 10.46 8.46
CA ASP A 242 -16.49 9.94 9.81
C ASP A 242 -17.57 10.61 10.70
N TRP A 243 -18.40 9.80 11.32
CA TRP A 243 -19.43 10.27 12.26
C TRP A 243 -18.99 10.01 13.69
N ARG A 244 -18.76 11.10 14.45
CA ARG A 244 -18.33 11.08 15.87
C ARG A 244 -17.10 10.22 16.15
N ASP A 245 -16.23 10.00 15.19
CA ASP A 245 -15.12 9.05 15.26
C ASP A 245 -15.54 7.61 15.63
N LEU A 246 -16.82 7.27 15.48
CA LEU A 246 -17.37 5.96 15.80
C LEU A 246 -17.65 5.13 14.56
N ILE A 247 -18.21 5.76 13.55
CA ILE A 247 -18.59 5.09 12.30
C ILE A 247 -17.94 5.85 11.14
N THR A 248 -17.34 5.09 10.26
CA THR A 248 -16.77 5.59 9.00
C THR A 248 -17.53 4.99 7.82
N ALA A 249 -17.82 5.79 6.82
CA ALA A 249 -18.34 5.33 5.53
C ALA A 249 -17.55 5.98 4.41
N GLY A 250 -17.35 5.29 3.31
CA GLY A 250 -16.62 5.81 2.16
C GLY A 250 -17.10 5.25 0.84
N VAL A 251 -16.93 6.05 -0.20
CA VAL A 251 -17.15 5.68 -1.58
C VAL A 251 -15.95 6.11 -2.41
N GLY A 252 -15.50 5.26 -3.31
CA GLY A 252 -14.36 5.54 -4.17
C GLY A 252 -14.60 5.05 -5.60
N TYR A 253 -13.85 5.63 -6.52
CA TYR A 253 -13.79 5.21 -7.91
C TYR A 253 -12.33 5.02 -8.31
N ARG A 254 -12.02 3.86 -8.86
CA ARG A 254 -10.69 3.47 -9.34
C ARG A 254 -10.71 3.33 -10.85
N GLY A 255 -9.73 3.97 -11.50
CA GLY A 255 -9.52 3.90 -12.94
C GLY A 255 -10.04 5.12 -13.71
N PHE A 256 -9.12 5.90 -14.31
CA PHE A 256 -9.40 7.13 -15.05
C PHE A 256 -9.00 7.06 -16.53
N GLY A 257 -8.80 5.86 -17.10
CA GLY A 257 -8.47 5.66 -18.51
C GLY A 257 -9.61 5.03 -19.31
N LYS A 258 -9.57 5.16 -20.63
CA LYS A 258 -10.57 4.51 -21.52
C LYS A 258 -10.63 2.99 -21.34
N ASN A 259 -9.51 2.38 -20.94
CA ASN A 259 -9.35 0.93 -20.74
C ASN A 259 -9.11 0.55 -19.26
N SER A 260 -9.20 1.52 -18.34
CA SER A 260 -8.92 1.35 -16.93
C SER A 260 -10.12 1.82 -16.11
N ARG A 261 -11.25 1.16 -16.31
CA ARG A 261 -12.43 1.25 -15.42
C ARG A 261 -12.37 0.03 -14.52
N ASP A 262 -11.70 0.17 -13.37
CA ASP A 262 -11.38 -1.01 -12.57
C ASP A 262 -12.50 -1.34 -11.59
N ALA A 263 -12.86 -0.40 -10.70
CA ALA A 263 -13.85 -0.67 -9.68
C ALA A 263 -14.50 0.60 -9.10
N MET A 264 -15.71 0.42 -8.59
CA MET A 264 -16.34 1.29 -7.60
C MET A 264 -16.12 0.66 -6.22
N ILE A 265 -15.67 1.45 -5.26
CA ILE A 265 -15.32 1.00 -3.91
C ILE A 265 -16.37 1.50 -2.94
N LEU A 266 -16.87 0.61 -2.12
CA LEU A 266 -17.72 0.94 -0.97
C LEU A 266 -16.97 0.52 0.29
N SER A 267 -16.85 1.40 1.26
CA SER A 267 -16.18 1.09 2.53
C SER A 267 -17.03 1.49 3.72
N ALA A 268 -16.90 0.72 4.78
CA ALA A 268 -17.50 1.00 6.07
C ALA A 268 -16.52 0.65 7.19
N GLY A 269 -16.59 1.36 8.30
CA GLY A 269 -15.76 1.11 9.46
C GLY A 269 -16.48 1.43 10.75
N VAL A 270 -16.05 0.78 11.83
CA VAL A 270 -16.57 0.99 13.16
C VAL A 270 -15.45 0.97 14.19
N ARG A 271 -15.52 1.87 15.13
CA ARG A 271 -14.65 1.90 16.31
C ARG A 271 -15.24 0.97 17.37
N LEU A 272 -14.65 -0.23 17.51
CA LEU A 272 -15.09 -1.24 18.46
C LEU A 272 -14.77 -0.88 19.92
N SER A 273 -13.68 -0.15 20.13
CA SER A 273 -13.27 0.35 21.42
C SER A 273 -12.35 1.58 21.25
N GLN A 274 -11.87 2.15 22.34
CA GLN A 274 -10.89 3.26 22.28
C GLN A 274 -9.59 2.92 21.53
N LYS A 275 -9.32 1.62 21.33
CA LYS A 275 -8.06 1.12 20.74
C LYS A 275 -8.24 0.33 19.45
N PHE A 276 -9.42 -0.21 19.22
CA PHE A 276 -9.68 -1.12 18.11
C PHE A 276 -10.68 -0.53 17.12
N TYR A 277 -10.31 -0.61 15.84
CA TYR A 277 -11.14 -0.21 14.69
C TYR A 277 -11.22 -1.39 13.73
N LEU A 278 -12.38 -1.55 13.14
CA LEU A 278 -12.66 -2.53 12.11
C LEU A 278 -13.14 -1.79 10.86
N HIS A 279 -12.49 -2.03 9.73
CA HIS A 279 -12.88 -1.48 8.45
C HIS A 279 -13.06 -2.61 7.44
N TYR A 280 -14.04 -2.44 6.58
CA TYR A 280 -14.32 -3.35 5.48
C TYR A 280 -14.53 -2.56 4.21
N ALA A 281 -13.99 -3.05 3.09
CA ALA A 281 -14.25 -2.51 1.76
C ALA A 281 -14.70 -3.61 0.81
N TYR A 282 -15.59 -3.22 -0.10
CA TYR A 282 -16.05 -4.05 -1.19
C TYR A 282 -15.85 -3.32 -2.51
N ASP A 283 -15.07 -3.93 -3.43
CA ASP A 283 -14.84 -3.37 -4.75
C ASP A 283 -15.78 -4.05 -5.75
N ILE A 284 -16.64 -3.26 -6.36
CA ILE A 284 -17.54 -3.65 -7.44
C ILE A 284 -16.77 -3.51 -8.74
N GLY A 285 -16.43 -4.61 -9.40
CA GLY A 285 -15.73 -4.59 -10.68
C GLY A 285 -16.53 -3.91 -11.77
N LEU A 286 -15.91 -3.01 -12.51
CA LEU A 286 -16.52 -2.28 -13.63
C LEU A 286 -15.96 -2.74 -14.99
N SER A 287 -14.91 -3.55 -14.99
CA SER A 287 -14.32 -4.13 -16.20
C SER A 287 -15.16 -5.28 -16.75
N SER A 288 -14.78 -5.79 -17.91
CA SER A 288 -15.41 -6.97 -18.53
C SER A 288 -15.32 -8.24 -17.66
N LEU A 289 -14.37 -8.29 -16.74
CA LEU A 289 -14.20 -9.41 -15.80
C LEU A 289 -15.31 -9.50 -14.72
N LYS A 290 -16.16 -8.47 -14.58
CA LYS A 290 -17.23 -8.44 -13.56
C LYS A 290 -18.20 -9.62 -13.57
N THR A 291 -18.29 -10.32 -14.69
CA THR A 291 -19.18 -11.47 -14.85
C THR A 291 -18.56 -12.80 -14.41
N THR A 292 -17.26 -12.80 -14.11
CA THR A 292 -16.49 -14.01 -13.79
C THR A 292 -16.10 -14.11 -12.33
N HIS A 293 -16.37 -13.09 -11.52
CA HIS A 293 -16.02 -13.06 -10.10
C HIS A 293 -17.10 -12.36 -9.26
N GLU A 294 -17.06 -12.58 -7.95
CA GLU A 294 -18.02 -12.03 -6.97
C GLU A 294 -17.57 -10.70 -6.34
N GLY A 295 -16.65 -9.96 -6.99
CA GLY A 295 -16.10 -8.72 -6.47
C GLY A 295 -14.80 -8.92 -5.69
N THR A 296 -14.42 -7.91 -4.92
CA THR A 296 -13.21 -7.94 -4.10
C THR A 296 -13.55 -7.53 -2.68
N HIS A 297 -13.08 -8.28 -1.73
CA HIS A 297 -13.30 -8.06 -0.30
C HIS A 297 -11.99 -7.67 0.37
N GLU A 298 -12.04 -6.65 1.21
CA GLU A 298 -10.90 -6.22 2.01
C GLU A 298 -11.33 -5.95 3.45
N LEU A 299 -10.60 -6.50 4.40
CA LEU A 299 -10.83 -6.37 5.83
C LEU A 299 -9.57 -5.80 6.49
N LEU A 300 -9.73 -4.78 7.31
CA LEU A 300 -8.65 -4.17 8.08
C LEU A 300 -9.06 -4.07 9.55
N ILE A 301 -8.25 -4.66 10.41
CA ILE A 301 -8.33 -4.48 11.86
C ILE A 301 -7.18 -3.59 12.26
N ARG A 302 -7.48 -2.44 12.88
CA ARG A 302 -6.46 -1.53 13.41
C ARG A 302 -6.49 -1.51 14.92
N TYR A 303 -5.30 -1.52 15.49
CA TYR A 303 -5.06 -1.26 16.89
C TYR A 303 -4.25 0.03 17.04
N ASN A 304 -4.68 0.92 17.91
CA ASN A 304 -3.91 2.08 18.32
C ASN A 304 -3.93 2.14 19.85
N LEU A 305 -2.75 2.18 20.48
CA LEU A 305 -2.65 2.22 21.94
C LEU A 305 -3.35 3.45 22.54
N GLY A 306 -3.46 4.55 21.75
CA GLY A 306 -4.12 5.79 22.15
C GLY A 306 -3.36 6.58 23.21
N LYS A 307 -2.11 6.20 23.49
CA LYS A 307 -1.23 6.89 24.42
C LYS A 307 -0.05 7.47 23.67
N ARG A 308 0.20 8.76 23.82
CA ARG A 308 1.42 9.37 23.30
C ARG A 308 2.62 8.72 23.98
N ILE A 309 3.42 8.01 23.22
CA ILE A 309 4.70 7.47 23.69
C ILE A 309 5.65 8.66 23.76
N GLY A 310 6.38 8.84 24.88
CA GLY A 310 7.29 9.98 25.12
C GLY A 310 6.64 11.28 25.59
N ALA A 311 5.33 11.35 25.74
CA ALA A 311 4.68 12.45 26.46
C ALA A 311 4.99 12.29 27.96
N GLY A 312 6.03 12.90 28.43
CA GLY A 312 6.51 12.77 29.82
C GLY A 312 8.03 12.64 29.94
N LEU A 313 8.76 12.68 28.84
CA LEU A 313 10.18 12.99 28.91
C LEU A 313 10.32 14.39 29.53
N PRO A 314 11.14 14.53 30.61
CA PRO A 314 11.37 15.84 31.19
C PRO A 314 11.84 16.80 30.08
N PRO A 315 11.44 18.07 30.11
CA PRO A 315 11.95 19.06 29.19
C PRO A 315 13.49 18.97 29.24
N ARG A 316 14.17 19.03 28.09
CA ARG A 316 15.64 19.11 28.09
C ARG A 316 16.01 20.28 28.98
N ILE A 317 16.64 20.00 30.12
CA ILE A 317 17.21 21.04 30.95
C ILE A 317 18.41 21.57 30.15
N ILE A 318 18.21 22.69 29.47
CA ILE A 318 19.32 23.42 28.87
C ILE A 318 20.00 24.08 30.06
N TYR A 319 21.05 23.45 30.55
CA TYR A 319 21.95 24.09 31.52
C TYR A 319 22.60 25.29 30.81
N ASN A 320 22.07 26.46 31.07
CA ASN A 320 22.75 27.70 30.69
C ASN A 320 23.63 28.12 31.90
N PRO A 321 24.96 27.92 31.85
CA PRO A 321 25.84 28.25 32.98
C PRO A 321 26.00 29.76 33.21
N ARG A 322 25.30 30.60 32.43
CA ARG A 322 25.35 32.06 32.59
C ARG A 322 24.29 32.63 33.52
N ASN A 323 23.43 31.83 34.11
CA ASN A 323 22.38 32.21 35.04
C ASN A 323 22.55 31.59 36.42
N LEU A 324 23.80 31.41 36.86
CA LEU A 324 24.16 31.18 38.25
C LEU A 324 24.75 32.44 38.85
#